data_c3fba138449fd7f41ecc1a5939efd0ab
#
_entry.id   c3fba138449fd7f41ecc1a5939efd0ab
#
_cell.length_a   1.000
_cell.length_b   1.000
_cell.length_c   1.000
_cell.angle_alpha   90.00
_cell.angle_beta   90.00
_cell.angle_gamma   90.00
#
_symmetry.space_group_name_H-M   'P 1'
#
loop_
_entity.id
_entity.type
_entity.pdbx_description
1 polymer ?
#
loop_
_entity_poly.entity_id
_entity_poly.type
_entity_poly.pdbx_seq_one_letter_code
_entity_poly.pdbx_strand_id
1 'polypeptide(L)'
;MKYQFCLLMSAMAMATLGAQAKEISVISFGGANKDAQVKAYYQPFTKDTGINVVAGEYNGEMAKLKAMVETKSVSWDVVEVESSEVARGCDEGFFEKLDYKVIGKKSEFIPGAASKCGVGFFVYSTIFAYDSKKLATAPTSWADFWDVSKFPGKRGMRKTAKYTLEAALLADGVAAKDVYATLATPAGVDRAFKKLDALKPNIQWWEAGAQAPQYLISGDGVMSS
;
A
#
# COMPACT_ATOMS: atom_id res chain seq x y z
N MET A 1 -68.34 49.46 5.31
CA MET A 1 -67.04 49.73 4.67
C MET A 1 -65.98 49.30 5.64
N LYS A 2 -65.35 48.16 5.38
CA LYS A 2 -64.25 47.64 6.17
C LYS A 2 -63.10 47.26 5.17
N TYR A 3 -62.02 48.02 5.24
CA TYR A 3 -60.82 47.75 4.44
C TYR A 3 -59.94 46.77 5.23
N GLN A 4 -59.77 45.56 4.70
CA GLN A 4 -58.76 44.60 5.18
C GLN A 4 -57.43 44.89 4.52
N PHE A 5 -56.45 45.24 5.31
CA PHE A 5 -55.06 45.40 4.93
C PHE A 5 -54.40 43.99 4.91
N CYS A 6 -54.10 43.44 3.74
CA CYS A 6 -53.26 42.24 3.61
C CYS A 6 -51.79 42.66 3.64
N LEU A 7 -51.12 42.36 4.71
CA LEU A 7 -49.65 42.40 4.82
C LEU A 7 -49.08 41.16 4.13
N LEU A 8 -48.48 41.38 2.96
CA LEU A 8 -47.63 40.39 2.30
C LEU A 8 -46.27 40.39 2.98
N MET A 9 -46.01 39.41 3.83
CA MET A 9 -44.68 39.08 4.33
C MET A 9 -43.96 38.24 3.26
N SER A 10 -43.11 38.89 2.45
CA SER A 10 -42.15 38.21 1.57
C SER A 10 -41.05 37.60 2.43
N ALA A 11 -41.15 36.29 2.70
CA ALA A 11 -40.07 35.53 3.28
C ALA A 11 -38.95 35.36 2.24
N MET A 12 -37.90 36.18 2.38
CA MET A 12 -36.67 36.05 1.58
C MET A 12 -35.90 34.82 2.10
N ALA A 13 -36.13 33.68 1.50
CA ALA A 13 -35.34 32.46 1.74
C ALA A 13 -33.93 32.74 1.19
N MET A 14 -33.00 33.15 2.05
CA MET A 14 -31.59 33.10 1.76
C MET A 14 -31.19 31.65 1.62
N ALA A 15 -31.14 31.17 0.38
CA ALA A 15 -30.44 29.90 0.07
C ALA A 15 -28.96 30.15 0.37
N THR A 16 -28.51 29.76 1.53
CA THR A 16 -27.09 29.60 1.81
C THR A 16 -26.61 28.42 0.92
N LEU A 17 -26.09 28.79 -0.25
CA LEU A 17 -25.23 27.89 -1.01
C LEU A 17 -24.00 27.64 -0.10
N GLY A 18 -24.10 26.60 0.71
CA GLY A 18 -22.96 26.08 1.45
C GLY A 18 -21.92 25.74 0.40
N ALA A 19 -20.81 26.48 0.38
CA ALA A 19 -19.65 26.11 -0.39
C ALA A 19 -19.24 24.73 0.12
N GLN A 20 -19.60 23.67 -0.63
CA GLN A 20 -19.18 22.31 -0.31
C GLN A 20 -17.66 22.33 -0.38
N ALA A 21 -16.99 22.13 0.75
CA ALA A 21 -15.54 22.08 0.79
C ALA A 21 -15.10 21.03 -0.24
N LYS A 22 -14.22 21.44 -1.15
CA LYS A 22 -13.66 20.48 -2.11
C LYS A 22 -12.89 19.45 -1.33
N GLU A 23 -13.16 18.19 -1.57
CA GLU A 23 -12.49 17.06 -0.92
C GLU A 23 -11.83 16.19 -1.97
N ILE A 24 -10.73 15.55 -1.59
CA ILE A 24 -10.05 14.51 -2.36
C ILE A 24 -9.74 13.34 -1.44
N SER A 25 -10.12 12.14 -1.84
CA SER A 25 -9.80 10.91 -1.12
C SER A 25 -8.42 10.38 -1.53
N VAL A 26 -7.57 10.10 -0.54
CA VAL A 26 -6.25 9.52 -0.75
C VAL A 26 -6.14 8.25 0.08
N ILE A 27 -5.98 7.12 -0.59
CA ILE A 27 -5.97 5.80 0.05
C ILE A 27 -4.55 5.24 0.04
N SER A 28 -4.05 4.88 1.21
CA SER A 28 -2.69 4.37 1.42
C SER A 28 -2.68 3.02 2.13
N PHE A 29 -1.49 2.42 2.30
CA PHE A 29 -1.35 1.17 3.07
C PHE A 29 -1.50 1.33 4.59
N GLY A 30 -1.75 2.55 5.07
CA GLY A 30 -2.06 2.80 6.47
C GLY A 30 -0.84 2.82 7.41
N GLY A 31 -1.13 2.74 8.73
CA GLY A 31 -0.11 2.71 9.78
C GLY A 31 0.80 3.94 9.79
N ALA A 32 2.03 3.77 10.26
CA ALA A 32 3.03 4.85 10.36
C ALA A 32 3.31 5.54 9.01
N ASN A 33 3.16 4.82 7.89
CA ASN A 33 3.31 5.39 6.55
C ASN A 33 2.22 6.45 6.29
N LYS A 34 0.95 6.13 6.55
CA LYS A 34 -0.15 7.10 6.42
C LYS A 34 0.06 8.30 7.35
N ASP A 35 0.46 8.08 8.60
CA ASP A 35 0.70 9.17 9.55
C ASP A 35 1.79 10.13 9.07
N ALA A 36 2.84 9.59 8.45
CA ALA A 36 3.89 10.37 7.83
C ALA A 36 3.38 11.17 6.61
N GLN A 37 2.59 10.53 5.75
CA GLN A 37 1.98 11.18 4.58
C GLN A 37 1.02 12.30 4.98
N VAL A 38 0.21 12.10 6.00
CA VAL A 38 -0.70 13.13 6.52
C VAL A 38 0.07 14.37 6.93
N LYS A 39 1.19 14.21 7.65
CA LYS A 39 2.02 15.33 8.11
C LYS A 39 2.80 16.00 6.97
N ALA A 40 3.40 15.17 6.09
CA ALA A 40 4.34 15.67 5.08
C ALA A 40 3.64 16.19 3.82
N TYR A 41 2.46 15.66 3.48
CA TYR A 41 1.79 15.97 2.21
C TYR A 41 0.36 16.49 2.40
N TYR A 42 -0.50 15.80 3.15
CA TYR A 42 -1.93 16.11 3.14
C TYR A 42 -2.26 17.41 3.87
N GLN A 43 -1.70 17.62 5.07
CA GLN A 43 -1.89 18.85 5.81
C GLN A 43 -1.34 20.10 5.08
N PRO A 44 -0.09 20.07 4.55
CA PRO A 44 0.40 21.19 3.72
C PRO A 44 -0.47 21.42 2.48
N PHE A 45 -0.84 20.37 1.76
CA PHE A 45 -1.71 20.49 0.58
C PHE A 45 -3.05 21.15 0.91
N THR A 46 -3.71 20.68 1.97
CA THR A 46 -4.98 21.28 2.43
C THR A 46 -4.80 22.75 2.80
N LYS A 47 -3.72 23.07 3.50
CA LYS A 47 -3.40 24.45 3.89
C LYS A 47 -3.20 25.37 2.67
N ASP A 48 -2.49 24.86 1.66
CA ASP A 48 -2.10 25.68 0.50
C ASP A 48 -3.23 25.81 -0.54
N THR A 49 -4.11 24.79 -0.64
CA THR A 49 -5.15 24.74 -1.69
C THR A 49 -6.56 24.97 -1.18
N GLY A 50 -6.81 24.81 0.12
CA GLY A 50 -8.15 24.77 0.70
C GLY A 50 -8.94 23.48 0.37
N ILE A 51 -8.30 22.50 -0.29
CA ILE A 51 -8.91 21.19 -0.61
C ILE A 51 -8.65 20.24 0.56
N ASN A 52 -9.70 19.70 1.18
CA ASN A 52 -9.57 18.74 2.26
C ASN A 52 -9.12 17.38 1.74
N VAL A 53 -8.15 16.74 2.41
CA VAL A 53 -7.72 15.38 2.09
C VAL A 53 -8.36 14.39 3.06
N VAL A 54 -9.22 13.53 2.53
CA VAL A 54 -9.81 12.40 3.26
C VAL A 54 -8.88 11.19 3.13
N ALA A 55 -8.11 10.93 4.18
CA ALA A 55 -7.14 9.83 4.19
C ALA A 55 -7.82 8.50 4.53
N GLY A 56 -7.73 7.53 3.63
CA GLY A 56 -8.23 6.16 3.83
C GLY A 56 -7.09 5.12 3.85
N GLU A 57 -7.46 3.87 4.10
CA GLU A 57 -6.52 2.75 4.16
C GLU A 57 -7.04 1.52 3.40
N TYR A 58 -6.11 0.73 2.87
CA TYR A 58 -6.36 -0.59 2.29
C TYR A 58 -5.07 -1.45 2.36
N ASN A 59 -5.14 -2.73 2.00
CA ASN A 59 -4.00 -3.65 2.05
C ASN A 59 -3.50 -4.07 0.66
N GLY A 60 -3.79 -3.29 -0.38
CA GLY A 60 -3.37 -3.59 -1.75
C GLY A 60 -4.36 -4.46 -2.54
N GLU A 61 -5.63 -4.49 -2.15
CA GLU A 61 -6.67 -5.30 -2.80
C GLU A 61 -7.07 -4.71 -4.16
N MET A 62 -6.38 -5.10 -5.23
CA MET A 62 -6.68 -4.67 -6.60
C MET A 62 -8.11 -5.05 -7.05
N ALA A 63 -8.68 -6.11 -6.48
CA ALA A 63 -10.06 -6.50 -6.75
C ALA A 63 -11.08 -5.42 -6.37
N LYS A 64 -10.80 -4.64 -5.33
CA LYS A 64 -11.66 -3.51 -4.92
C LYS A 64 -11.61 -2.37 -5.95
N LEU A 65 -10.43 -2.05 -6.45
CA LEU A 65 -10.25 -1.05 -7.52
C LEU A 65 -11.00 -1.49 -8.79
N LYS A 66 -10.79 -2.75 -9.20
CA LYS A 66 -11.50 -3.34 -10.33
C LYS A 66 -13.01 -3.22 -10.19
N ALA A 67 -13.56 -3.61 -9.04
CA ALA A 67 -15.00 -3.53 -8.78
C ALA A 67 -15.55 -2.10 -8.89
N MET A 68 -14.84 -1.11 -8.33
CA MET A 68 -15.24 0.30 -8.43
C MET A 68 -15.30 0.79 -9.89
N VAL A 69 -14.32 0.42 -10.71
CA VAL A 69 -14.26 0.81 -12.12
C VAL A 69 -15.35 0.10 -12.94
N GLU A 70 -15.50 -1.21 -12.78
CA GLU A 70 -16.49 -2.01 -13.52
C GLU A 70 -17.94 -1.60 -13.19
N THR A 71 -18.21 -1.25 -11.94
CA THR A 71 -19.54 -0.78 -11.52
C THR A 71 -19.75 0.72 -11.76
N LYS A 72 -18.74 1.43 -12.28
CA LYS A 72 -18.76 2.90 -12.46
C LYS A 72 -19.10 3.66 -11.16
N SER A 73 -18.70 3.11 -10.03
CA SER A 73 -18.90 3.67 -8.68
C SER A 73 -17.57 3.90 -7.98
N VAL A 74 -16.77 4.79 -8.59
CA VAL A 74 -15.43 5.13 -8.07
C VAL A 74 -15.57 6.12 -6.93
N SER A 75 -15.08 5.73 -5.75
CA SER A 75 -15.10 6.55 -4.52
C SER A 75 -13.70 6.94 -4.04
N TRP A 76 -12.65 6.55 -4.76
CA TRP A 76 -11.27 6.86 -4.44
C TRP A 76 -10.65 7.72 -5.56
N ASP A 77 -10.17 8.90 -5.22
CA ASP A 77 -9.55 9.80 -6.20
C ASP A 77 -8.08 9.46 -6.44
N VAL A 78 -7.37 9.14 -5.37
CA VAL A 78 -5.94 8.79 -5.41
C VAL A 78 -5.72 7.54 -4.57
N VAL A 79 -4.93 6.60 -5.09
CA VAL A 79 -4.58 5.37 -4.38
C VAL A 79 -3.08 5.11 -4.47
N GLU A 80 -2.48 4.80 -3.33
CA GLU A 80 -1.10 4.31 -3.25
C GLU A 80 -1.06 2.85 -3.67
N VAL A 81 -0.25 2.55 -4.67
CA VAL A 81 -0.04 1.19 -5.17
C VAL A 81 1.44 0.96 -5.43
N GLU A 82 1.85 -0.29 -5.51
CA GLU A 82 3.22 -0.61 -5.87
C GLU A 82 3.43 -0.58 -7.39
N SER A 83 4.67 -0.48 -7.86
CA SER A 83 4.98 -0.30 -9.29
C SER A 83 4.39 -1.39 -10.19
N SER A 84 4.32 -2.64 -9.72
CA SER A 84 3.70 -3.75 -10.45
C SER A 84 2.20 -3.56 -10.66
N GLU A 85 1.50 -3.06 -9.63
CA GLU A 85 0.07 -2.77 -9.70
C GLU A 85 -0.22 -1.53 -10.55
N VAL A 86 0.69 -0.52 -10.55
CA VAL A 86 0.55 0.64 -11.46
C VAL A 86 0.56 0.17 -12.90
N ALA A 87 1.53 -0.68 -13.29
CA ALA A 87 1.65 -1.19 -14.65
C ALA A 87 0.38 -1.98 -15.04
N ARG A 88 0.03 -2.97 -14.24
CA ARG A 88 -1.14 -3.82 -14.48
C ARG A 88 -2.44 -3.02 -14.51
N GLY A 89 -2.70 -2.19 -13.51
CA GLY A 89 -3.94 -1.42 -13.42
C GLY A 89 -4.05 -0.36 -14.52
N CYS A 90 -2.93 0.14 -15.05
CA CYS A 90 -2.89 1.01 -16.21
C CYS A 90 -3.29 0.29 -17.50
N ASP A 91 -2.79 -0.95 -17.69
CA ASP A 91 -3.11 -1.77 -18.86
C ASP A 91 -4.54 -2.30 -18.82
N GLU A 92 -5.04 -2.64 -17.63
CA GLU A 92 -6.42 -3.09 -17.42
C GLU A 92 -7.44 -1.92 -17.35
N GLY A 93 -6.97 -0.66 -17.38
CA GLY A 93 -7.84 0.53 -17.38
C GLY A 93 -8.42 0.91 -16.03
N PHE A 94 -7.78 0.49 -14.92
CA PHE A 94 -8.21 0.85 -13.57
C PHE A 94 -7.74 2.25 -13.14
N PHE A 95 -6.68 2.75 -13.77
CA PHE A 95 -6.10 4.05 -13.48
C PHE A 95 -6.17 4.99 -14.67
N GLU A 96 -6.47 6.25 -14.40
CA GLU A 96 -6.43 7.31 -15.39
C GLU A 96 -5.00 7.58 -15.86
N LYS A 97 -4.88 7.99 -17.12
CA LYS A 97 -3.59 8.44 -17.68
C LYS A 97 -3.23 9.81 -17.13
N LEU A 98 -2.01 9.95 -16.67
CA LEU A 98 -1.50 11.21 -16.13
C LEU A 98 -1.13 12.20 -17.24
N ASP A 99 -1.55 13.46 -17.08
CA ASP A 99 -1.13 14.55 -17.94
C ASP A 99 0.16 15.20 -17.39
N TYR A 100 1.29 14.85 -17.96
CA TYR A 100 2.59 15.40 -17.59
C TYR A 100 2.80 16.88 -17.97
N LYS A 101 1.84 17.52 -18.66
CA LYS A 101 1.83 18.99 -18.80
C LYS A 101 1.33 19.67 -17.53
N VAL A 102 0.54 18.97 -16.72
CA VAL A 102 -0.02 19.49 -15.47
C VAL A 102 0.86 19.14 -14.28
N ILE A 103 1.31 17.87 -14.18
CA ILE A 103 2.02 17.36 -12.99
C ILE A 103 3.54 17.57 -13.03
N GLY A 104 4.10 18.11 -14.10
CA GLY A 104 5.55 18.32 -14.26
C GLY A 104 6.19 17.42 -15.31
N LYS A 105 7.44 17.68 -15.66
CA LYS A 105 8.16 16.93 -16.69
C LYS A 105 8.62 15.59 -16.16
N LYS A 106 8.52 14.55 -16.98
CA LYS A 106 9.03 13.21 -16.61
C LYS A 106 10.50 13.19 -16.20
N SER A 107 11.30 14.10 -16.76
CA SER A 107 12.73 14.24 -16.43
C SER A 107 13.01 14.80 -15.02
N GLU A 108 12.00 15.30 -14.34
CA GLU A 108 12.10 15.81 -12.96
C GLU A 108 11.95 14.66 -11.93
N PHE A 109 11.54 13.48 -12.37
CA PHE A 109 11.41 12.30 -11.54
C PHE A 109 12.62 11.40 -11.66
N ILE A 110 12.95 10.67 -10.60
CA ILE A 110 14.01 9.65 -10.67
C ILE A 110 13.64 8.55 -11.70
N PRO A 111 14.61 7.86 -12.30
CA PRO A 111 14.35 6.80 -13.27
C PRO A 111 13.33 5.77 -12.73
N GLY A 112 12.32 5.45 -13.54
CA GLY A 112 11.26 4.50 -13.20
C GLY A 112 10.10 5.08 -12.40
N ALA A 113 10.20 6.29 -11.82
CA ALA A 113 9.14 6.89 -11.02
C ALA A 113 8.01 7.53 -11.85
N ALA A 114 8.25 7.91 -13.10
CA ALA A 114 7.25 8.51 -13.97
C ALA A 114 6.69 7.49 -14.96
N SER A 115 5.50 6.98 -14.70
CA SER A 115 4.80 6.02 -15.55
C SER A 115 3.60 6.67 -16.26
N LYS A 116 2.86 5.89 -17.07
CA LYS A 116 1.69 6.37 -17.81
C LYS A 116 0.52 6.76 -16.89
N CYS A 117 0.31 6.03 -15.80
CA CYS A 117 -0.83 6.16 -14.93
C CYS A 117 -0.46 6.40 -13.45
N GLY A 118 0.81 6.59 -13.14
CA GLY A 118 1.25 6.83 -11.77
C GLY A 118 2.61 7.49 -11.68
N VAL A 119 2.86 8.15 -10.56
CA VAL A 119 4.16 8.71 -10.19
C VAL A 119 4.63 8.06 -8.89
N GLY A 120 5.91 7.70 -8.85
CA GLY A 120 6.55 7.24 -7.62
C GLY A 120 6.81 8.43 -6.69
N PHE A 121 6.59 8.24 -5.40
CA PHE A 121 6.82 9.26 -4.40
C PHE A 121 7.71 8.82 -3.24
N PHE A 122 7.97 7.52 -3.10
CA PHE A 122 9.04 6.98 -2.24
C PHE A 122 9.54 5.63 -2.73
N VAL A 123 10.69 5.22 -2.21
CA VAL A 123 11.30 3.90 -2.41
C VAL A 123 11.40 3.21 -1.06
N TYR A 124 11.10 1.93 -1.03
CA TYR A 124 11.20 1.11 0.17
C TYR A 124 11.90 -0.22 -0.11
N SER A 125 12.32 -0.89 0.95
CA SER A 125 12.90 -2.23 0.88
C SER A 125 12.12 -3.19 1.76
N THR A 126 11.93 -4.41 1.26
CA THR A 126 11.42 -5.50 2.07
C THR A 126 12.59 -6.12 2.83
N ILE A 127 12.51 -6.07 4.14
CA ILE A 127 13.50 -6.63 5.07
C ILE A 127 12.80 -7.60 6.02
N PHE A 128 13.57 -8.32 6.79
CA PHE A 128 13.07 -8.92 8.03
C PHE A 128 13.76 -8.31 9.25
N ALA A 129 13.04 -8.27 10.36
CA ALA A 129 13.54 -7.93 11.67
C ALA A 129 13.55 -9.16 12.57
N TYR A 130 14.34 -9.12 13.66
CA TYR A 130 14.39 -10.19 14.64
C TYR A 130 14.36 -9.65 16.07
N ASP A 131 13.92 -10.47 17.01
CA ASP A 131 13.96 -10.18 18.44
C ASP A 131 15.35 -10.49 19.01
N SER A 132 16.17 -9.46 19.22
CA SER A 132 17.52 -9.59 19.76
C SER A 132 17.58 -10.09 21.20
N LYS A 133 16.47 -10.09 21.93
CA LYS A 133 16.40 -10.67 23.29
C LYS A 133 16.22 -12.19 23.25
N LYS A 134 15.66 -12.71 22.16
CA LYS A 134 15.42 -14.15 21.98
C LYS A 134 16.50 -14.84 21.18
N LEU A 135 17.18 -14.12 20.29
CA LEU A 135 18.23 -14.65 19.43
C LEU A 135 19.58 -14.05 19.80
N ALA A 136 20.43 -14.84 20.42
CA ALA A 136 21.77 -14.40 20.83
C ALA A 136 22.69 -14.09 19.63
N THR A 137 22.46 -14.74 18.49
CA THR A 137 23.18 -14.49 17.24
C THR A 137 22.23 -13.82 16.24
N ALA A 138 22.69 -12.73 15.61
CA ALA A 138 21.93 -12.03 14.60
C ALA A 138 21.79 -12.89 13.32
N PRO A 139 20.58 -13.11 12.79
CA PRO A 139 20.40 -13.64 11.45
C PRO A 139 20.85 -12.59 10.43
N THR A 140 21.50 -13.02 9.34
CA THR A 140 22.12 -12.13 8.35
C THR A 140 21.61 -12.34 6.91
N SER A 141 20.80 -13.35 6.72
CA SER A 141 20.33 -13.74 5.38
C SER A 141 18.93 -14.34 5.41
N TRP A 142 18.27 -14.39 4.26
CA TRP A 142 17.03 -15.11 4.11
C TRP A 142 17.20 -16.62 4.39
N ALA A 143 18.38 -17.20 4.15
CA ALA A 143 18.67 -18.57 4.54
C ALA A 143 18.59 -18.76 6.08
N ASP A 144 19.12 -17.81 6.84
CA ASP A 144 18.98 -17.80 8.30
C ASP A 144 17.52 -17.67 8.75
N PHE A 145 16.72 -16.89 8.03
CA PHE A 145 15.28 -16.78 8.32
C PHE A 145 14.56 -18.15 8.19
N TRP A 146 15.00 -19.00 7.27
CA TRP A 146 14.47 -20.35 7.07
C TRP A 146 15.06 -21.41 8.00
N ASP A 147 16.23 -21.15 8.59
CA ASP A 147 16.91 -22.12 9.45
C ASP A 147 16.32 -22.10 10.87
N VAL A 148 15.28 -22.93 11.07
CA VAL A 148 14.61 -23.07 12.37
C VAL A 148 15.43 -23.86 13.39
N SER A 149 16.46 -24.57 12.94
CA SER A 149 17.38 -25.31 13.82
C SER A 149 18.38 -24.37 14.48
N LYS A 150 18.97 -23.48 13.68
CA LYS A 150 19.90 -22.46 14.15
C LYS A 150 19.19 -21.32 14.89
N PHE A 151 18.02 -20.95 14.44
CA PHE A 151 17.21 -19.88 14.99
C PHE A 151 15.81 -20.40 15.38
N PRO A 152 15.64 -21.06 16.50
CA PRO A 152 14.38 -21.67 16.89
C PRO A 152 13.30 -20.62 17.18
N GLY A 153 12.03 -20.91 16.77
CA GLY A 153 10.87 -20.06 17.02
C GLY A 153 10.05 -19.79 15.76
N LYS A 154 8.96 -19.02 15.90
CA LYS A 154 8.03 -18.69 14.82
C LYS A 154 8.51 -17.50 13.98
N ARG A 155 8.06 -17.47 12.70
CA ARG A 155 8.33 -16.40 11.73
C ARG A 155 7.03 -15.72 11.33
N GLY A 156 7.01 -14.38 11.38
CA GLY A 156 5.96 -13.59 10.76
C GLY A 156 6.23 -13.41 9.27
N MET A 157 5.28 -13.76 8.40
CA MET A 157 5.37 -13.54 6.96
C MET A 157 4.06 -13.02 6.40
N ARG A 158 4.15 -12.14 5.39
CA ARG A 158 2.97 -11.62 4.70
C ARG A 158 2.28 -12.72 3.92
N LYS A 159 0.94 -12.81 4.04
CA LYS A 159 0.10 -13.79 3.31
C LYS A 159 -0.16 -13.33 1.87
N THR A 160 0.90 -13.18 1.10
CA THR A 160 0.86 -12.83 -0.33
C THR A 160 1.95 -13.58 -1.08
N ALA A 161 1.79 -13.77 -2.39
CA ALA A 161 2.87 -14.31 -3.23
C ALA A 161 4.04 -13.31 -3.33
N LYS A 162 3.72 -12.01 -3.49
CA LYS A 162 4.68 -10.91 -3.64
C LYS A 162 5.53 -10.76 -2.38
N TYR A 163 6.85 -10.65 -2.55
CA TYR A 163 7.92 -10.63 -1.55
C TYR A 163 8.14 -11.97 -0.83
N THR A 164 7.11 -12.79 -0.67
CA THR A 164 7.19 -14.09 -0.01
C THR A 164 7.88 -15.13 -0.90
N LEU A 165 7.56 -15.15 -2.21
CA LEU A 165 8.22 -16.06 -3.16
C LEU A 165 9.66 -15.63 -3.43
N GLU A 166 9.93 -14.33 -3.51
CA GLU A 166 11.29 -13.78 -3.64
C GLU A 166 12.15 -14.18 -2.44
N ALA A 167 11.65 -13.99 -1.22
CA ALA A 167 12.33 -14.38 0.01
C ALA A 167 12.63 -15.89 0.05
N ALA A 168 11.67 -16.72 -0.40
CA ALA A 168 11.84 -18.17 -0.47
C ALA A 168 12.96 -18.56 -1.45
N LEU A 169 13.03 -17.94 -2.64
CA LEU A 169 14.09 -18.20 -3.60
C LEU A 169 15.45 -17.71 -3.11
N LEU A 170 15.51 -16.55 -2.46
CA LEU A 170 16.74 -16.06 -1.84
C LEU A 170 17.23 -17.01 -0.74
N ALA A 171 16.31 -17.52 0.09
CA ALA A 171 16.60 -18.51 1.12
C ALA A 171 17.03 -19.87 0.52
N ASP A 172 16.63 -20.17 -0.71
CA ASP A 172 17.01 -21.38 -1.44
C ASP A 172 18.27 -21.20 -2.31
N GLY A 173 18.98 -20.06 -2.13
CA GLY A 173 20.27 -19.79 -2.75
C GLY A 173 20.20 -19.23 -4.17
N VAL A 174 19.03 -18.78 -4.64
CA VAL A 174 18.94 -18.06 -5.91
C VAL A 174 19.55 -16.68 -5.73
N ALA A 175 20.47 -16.29 -6.62
CA ALA A 175 21.07 -14.96 -6.58
C ALA A 175 20.01 -13.88 -6.80
N ALA A 176 20.11 -12.75 -6.10
CA ALA A 176 19.10 -11.69 -6.16
C ALA A 176 18.79 -11.22 -7.59
N LYS A 177 19.81 -11.13 -8.45
CA LYS A 177 19.64 -10.75 -9.85
C LYS A 177 18.83 -11.75 -10.69
N ASP A 178 18.73 -13.00 -10.25
CA ASP A 178 18.11 -14.10 -11.01
C ASP A 178 16.71 -14.46 -10.47
N VAL A 179 16.27 -13.84 -9.35
CA VAL A 179 15.00 -14.14 -8.69
C VAL A 179 13.81 -13.98 -9.65
N TYR A 180 13.70 -12.85 -10.32
CA TYR A 180 12.56 -12.60 -11.21
C TYR A 180 12.60 -13.43 -12.50
N ALA A 181 13.80 -13.71 -13.04
CA ALA A 181 13.94 -14.63 -14.15
C ALA A 181 13.51 -16.05 -13.76
N THR A 182 13.80 -16.46 -12.53
CA THR A 182 13.36 -17.75 -11.97
C THR A 182 11.83 -17.75 -11.79
N LEU A 183 11.25 -16.73 -11.17
CA LEU A 183 9.80 -16.61 -10.95
C LEU A 183 8.98 -16.47 -12.25
N ALA A 184 9.60 -16.08 -13.36
CA ALA A 184 8.95 -16.05 -14.65
C ALA A 184 8.68 -17.44 -15.24
N THR A 185 9.14 -18.52 -14.60
CA THR A 185 8.94 -19.89 -15.04
C THR A 185 8.08 -20.70 -14.06
N PRO A 186 7.22 -21.62 -14.53
CA PRO A 186 6.47 -22.52 -13.64
C PRO A 186 7.36 -23.29 -12.66
N ALA A 187 8.49 -23.81 -13.13
CA ALA A 187 9.44 -24.54 -12.29
C ALA A 187 10.04 -23.67 -11.17
N GLY A 188 10.29 -22.38 -11.44
CA GLY A 188 10.78 -21.45 -10.42
C GLY A 188 9.73 -21.10 -9.39
N VAL A 189 8.48 -20.97 -9.79
CA VAL A 189 7.34 -20.80 -8.88
C VAL A 189 7.18 -22.01 -7.99
N ASP A 190 7.19 -23.22 -8.56
CA ASP A 190 7.10 -24.49 -7.81
C ASP A 190 8.27 -24.61 -6.81
N ARG A 191 9.48 -24.22 -7.21
CA ARG A 191 10.66 -24.20 -6.34
C ARG A 191 10.45 -23.28 -5.13
N ALA A 192 9.91 -22.07 -5.34
CA ALA A 192 9.62 -21.12 -4.27
C ALA A 192 8.56 -21.67 -3.30
N PHE A 193 7.47 -22.25 -3.82
CA PHE A 193 6.44 -22.87 -2.99
C PHE A 193 6.97 -24.06 -2.20
N LYS A 194 7.78 -24.95 -2.81
CA LYS A 194 8.42 -26.07 -2.11
C LYS A 194 9.29 -25.59 -0.95
N LYS A 195 10.02 -24.48 -1.12
CA LYS A 195 10.81 -23.87 -0.06
C LYS A 195 9.92 -23.32 1.06
N LEU A 196 8.81 -22.67 0.72
CA LEU A 196 7.82 -22.18 1.69
C LEU A 196 7.15 -23.30 2.48
N ASP A 197 6.80 -24.41 1.83
CA ASP A 197 6.16 -25.56 2.48
C ASP A 197 7.04 -26.12 3.62
N ALA A 198 8.35 -26.10 3.45
CA ALA A 198 9.28 -26.53 4.50
C ALA A 198 9.24 -25.61 5.73
N LEU A 199 9.00 -24.31 5.57
CA LEU A 199 8.91 -23.35 6.68
C LEU A 199 7.49 -23.21 7.23
N LYS A 200 6.46 -23.58 6.47
CA LYS A 200 5.04 -23.35 6.77
C LYS A 200 4.60 -23.73 8.19
N PRO A 201 5.06 -24.82 8.82
CA PRO A 201 4.71 -25.14 10.21
C PRO A 201 5.16 -24.08 11.22
N ASN A 202 6.15 -23.28 10.85
CA ASN A 202 6.74 -22.23 11.70
C ASN A 202 6.32 -20.83 11.31
N ILE A 203 5.43 -20.65 10.32
CA ILE A 203 4.98 -19.34 9.87
C ILE A 203 3.71 -18.92 10.62
N GLN A 204 3.72 -17.67 11.10
CA GLN A 204 2.55 -16.90 11.44
C GLN A 204 2.29 -15.91 10.29
N TRP A 205 1.17 -16.10 9.60
CA TRP A 205 0.79 -15.23 8.49
C TRP A 205 0.17 -13.92 8.99
N TRP A 206 0.56 -12.82 8.37
CA TRP A 206 -0.05 -11.51 8.58
C TRP A 206 -0.53 -10.92 7.25
N GLU A 207 -1.51 -10.01 7.31
CA GLU A 207 -2.12 -9.38 6.13
C GLU A 207 -1.90 -7.86 6.13
N ALA A 208 -2.07 -7.19 7.27
CA ALA A 208 -1.82 -5.76 7.41
C ALA A 208 -0.39 -5.48 7.88
N GLY A 209 0.29 -4.50 7.25
CA GLY A 209 1.71 -4.20 7.53
C GLY A 209 2.03 -3.89 8.99
N ALA A 210 1.08 -3.29 9.74
CA ALA A 210 1.26 -3.03 11.16
C ALA A 210 1.37 -4.30 12.02
N GLN A 211 0.92 -5.45 11.53
CA GLN A 211 1.01 -6.73 12.25
C GLN A 211 2.43 -7.28 12.30
N ALA A 212 3.26 -6.99 11.29
CA ALA A 212 4.64 -7.50 11.23
C ALA A 212 5.50 -7.08 12.44
N PRO A 213 5.61 -5.79 12.81
CA PRO A 213 6.32 -5.38 14.01
C PRO A 213 5.60 -5.80 15.30
N GLN A 214 4.25 -5.79 15.34
CA GLN A 214 3.51 -6.21 16.52
C GLN A 214 3.79 -7.66 16.89
N TYR A 215 3.96 -8.53 15.92
CA TYR A 215 4.29 -9.93 16.11
C TYR A 215 5.62 -10.14 16.87
N LEU A 216 6.60 -9.25 16.66
CA LEU A 216 7.85 -9.25 17.43
C LEU A 216 7.69 -8.58 18.80
N ILE A 217 6.95 -7.47 18.88
CA ILE A 217 6.71 -6.72 20.12
C ILE A 217 5.93 -7.57 21.13
N SER A 218 4.92 -8.31 20.69
CA SER A 218 4.16 -9.24 21.57
C SER A 218 4.96 -10.45 22.01
N GLY A 219 6.08 -10.73 21.34
CA GLY A 219 6.90 -11.88 21.63
C GLY A 219 6.38 -13.20 21.07
N ASP A 220 5.42 -13.17 20.13
CA ASP A 220 4.84 -14.37 19.51
C ASP A 220 5.79 -15.02 18.51
N GLY A 221 6.75 -14.25 17.98
CA GLY A 221 7.75 -14.73 17.03
C GLY A 221 9.17 -14.30 17.39
N VAL A 222 10.11 -14.79 16.60
CA VAL A 222 11.53 -14.44 16.72
C VAL A 222 12.05 -13.64 15.53
N MET A 223 11.42 -13.77 14.37
CA MET A 223 11.68 -12.99 13.16
C MET A 223 10.36 -12.64 12.46
N SER A 224 10.31 -11.49 11.79
CA SER A 224 9.17 -11.08 10.97
C SER A 224 9.65 -10.25 9.78
N SER A 225 9.10 -10.53 8.59
CA SER A 225 9.36 -9.76 7.36
C SER A 225 8.28 -8.73 7.13
#